data_097168434d6a02a1fe760c0aa418889a
#
_entry.id   097168434d6a02a1fe760c0aa418889a
#
_cell.length_a   1.000
_cell.length_b   1.000
_cell.length_c   1.000
_cell.angle_alpha   90.00
_cell.angle_beta   90.00
_cell.angle_gamma   90.00
#
_symmetry.space_group_name_H-M   'P 1'
#
loop_
_entity.id
_entity.type
_entity.pdbx_description
1 polymer ?
#
loop_
_entity_poly.entity_id
_entity_poly.type
_entity_poly.pdbx_seq_one_letter_code
_entity_poly.pdbx_strand_id
1 'polypeptide(L)' 'MSMVQIYGADMAFLNEIPFRCVQDAEQYADQLKKTDPTLTYLVMDDSGQPVSMR' A
#
# COMPACT_ATOMS: atom_id res chain seq x y z
N MET A 1 -11.01 -3.32 7.83
CA MET A 1 -10.01 -3.98 6.96
C MET A 1 -8.95 -2.97 6.54
N SER A 2 -7.72 -3.43 6.52
CA SER A 2 -6.61 -2.60 6.02
C SER A 2 -6.55 -2.69 4.51
N MET A 3 -5.76 -1.80 3.89
CA MET A 3 -5.59 -1.83 2.45
C MET A 3 -4.25 -1.24 2.05
N VAL A 4 -3.79 -1.60 0.86
CA VAL A 4 -2.64 -0.98 0.22
C VAL A 4 -3.15 -0.28 -1.03
N GLN A 5 -2.95 1.02 -1.11
CA GLN A 5 -3.23 1.80 -2.32
C GLN A 5 -1.93 1.96 -3.10
N ILE A 6 -1.99 1.71 -4.39
CA ILE A 6 -0.82 1.74 -5.26
C ILE A 6 -0.95 2.93 -6.19
N TYR A 7 0.10 3.77 -6.21
CA TYR A 7 0.16 4.96 -7.04
C TYR A 7 1.35 4.88 -7.99
N GLY A 8 1.18 5.40 -9.19
CA GLY A 8 2.25 5.45 -10.17
C GLY A 8 3.31 6.49 -9.84
N ALA A 9 4.34 6.56 -10.67
CA ALA A 9 5.44 7.53 -10.48
C ALA A 9 4.93 8.97 -10.52
N ASP A 10 3.82 9.22 -11.21
CA ASP A 10 3.19 10.54 -11.29
C ASP A 10 2.13 10.74 -10.20
N MET A 11 2.06 9.82 -9.23
CA MET A 11 1.09 9.82 -8.14
C MET A 11 -0.35 9.59 -8.60
N ALA A 12 -0.54 9.05 -9.80
CA ALA A 12 -1.87 8.65 -10.25
C ALA A 12 -2.28 7.34 -9.59
N PHE A 13 -3.51 7.27 -9.11
CA PHE A 13 -4.03 6.07 -8.46
C PHE A 13 -4.10 4.93 -9.48
N LEU A 14 -3.53 3.77 -9.13
CA LEU A 14 -3.51 2.60 -10.00
C LEU A 14 -4.39 1.47 -9.49
N ASN A 15 -4.28 1.12 -8.20
CA ASN A 15 -4.98 -0.03 -7.67
C ASN A 15 -5.11 0.05 -6.16
N GLU A 16 -6.00 -0.79 -5.62
CA GLU A 16 -6.24 -0.87 -4.17
C GLU A 16 -6.46 -2.33 -3.82
N ILE A 17 -5.73 -2.83 -2.82
CA ILE A 17 -5.78 -4.23 -2.43
C ILE A 17 -6.14 -4.32 -0.95
N PRO A 18 -7.24 -5.05 -0.59
CA PRO A 18 -7.64 -5.18 0.81
C PRO A 18 -6.85 -6.27 1.52
N PHE A 19 -6.65 -6.08 2.84
CA PHE A 19 -5.98 -7.03 3.71
C PHE A 19 -6.73 -7.13 5.02
N ARG A 20 -6.51 -8.24 5.74
CA ARG A 20 -7.15 -8.47 7.03
C ARG A 20 -6.64 -7.52 8.10
N CYS A 21 -5.34 -7.25 8.10
CA CYS A 21 -4.71 -6.43 9.12
C CYS A 21 -3.57 -5.61 8.54
N VAL A 22 -3.15 -4.61 9.31
CA VAL A 22 -2.08 -3.70 8.90
C VAL A 22 -0.77 -4.44 8.65
N GLN A 23 -0.45 -5.44 9.49
CA GLN A 23 0.79 -6.18 9.34
C GLN A 23 0.89 -6.86 7.98
N ASP A 24 -0.18 -7.51 7.55
CA ASP A 24 -0.20 -8.16 6.24
C ASP A 24 -0.06 -7.14 5.13
N ALA A 25 -0.75 -6.00 5.26
CA ALA A 25 -0.67 -4.94 4.27
C ALA A 25 0.75 -4.39 4.17
N GLU A 26 1.42 -4.18 5.31
CA GLU A 26 2.78 -3.66 5.32
C GLU A 26 3.77 -4.64 4.70
N GLN A 27 3.63 -5.94 5.00
CA GLN A 27 4.50 -6.95 4.40
C GLN A 27 4.33 -6.99 2.88
N TYR A 28 3.10 -6.91 2.43
CA TYR A 28 2.83 -6.92 1.00
C TYR A 28 3.42 -5.67 0.32
N ALA A 29 3.25 -4.51 0.94
CA ALA A 29 3.81 -3.27 0.41
C ALA A 29 5.34 -3.34 0.33
N ASP A 30 5.99 -3.93 1.35
CA ASP A 30 7.44 -4.09 1.35
C ASP A 30 7.89 -4.98 0.18
N GLN A 31 7.18 -6.07 -0.06
CA GLN A 31 7.51 -6.98 -1.16
C GLN A 31 7.32 -6.31 -2.52
N LEU A 32 6.22 -5.58 -2.67
CA LEU A 32 5.97 -4.86 -3.92
C LEU A 32 7.04 -3.80 -4.17
N LYS A 33 7.48 -3.12 -3.12
CA LYS A 33 8.52 -2.10 -3.26
C LYS A 33 9.83 -2.69 -3.75
N LYS A 34 10.14 -3.91 -3.33
CA LYS A 34 11.33 -4.61 -3.81
C LYS A 34 11.20 -5.01 -5.28
N THR A 35 9.99 -5.40 -5.68
CA THR A 35 9.73 -5.83 -7.05
C THR A 35 9.64 -4.65 -7.99
N ASP A 36 8.97 -3.59 -7.57
CA ASP A 36 8.79 -2.39 -8.40
C ASP A 36 8.96 -1.14 -7.54
N PRO A 37 10.19 -0.65 -7.40
CA PRO A 37 10.47 0.50 -6.54
C PRO A 37 10.04 1.85 -7.14
N THR A 38 9.56 1.86 -8.39
CA THR A 38 9.14 3.11 -9.03
C THR A 38 7.74 3.55 -8.60
N LEU A 39 6.95 2.64 -8.03
CA LEU A 39 5.59 2.95 -7.59
C LEU A 39 5.59 3.35 -6.12
N THR A 40 4.52 4.01 -5.71
CA THR A 40 4.29 4.39 -4.31
C THR A 40 3.20 3.50 -3.73
N TYR A 41 3.43 2.99 -2.53
CA TYR A 41 2.50 2.09 -1.85
C TYR A 41 2.08 2.73 -0.53
N LEU A 42 0.79 3.00 -0.37
CA LEU A 42 0.23 3.62 0.82
C LEU A 42 -0.54 2.57 1.61
N VAL A 43 -0.10 2.34 2.85
CA VAL A 43 -0.74 1.38 3.74
C VAL A 43 -1.74 2.11 4.61
N MET A 44 -2.99 1.63 4.59
CA MET A 44 -4.11 2.22 5.34
C MET A 44 -4.58 1.24 6.40
N ASP A 45 -5.04 1.78 7.54
CA ASP A 45 -5.59 0.94 8.61
C ASP A 45 -7.10 0.70 8.40
N ASP A 46 -7.73 0.05 9.38
CA ASP A 46 -9.15 -0.30 9.31
C ASP A 46 -10.06 0.92 9.21
N SER A 47 -9.63 2.04 9.75
CA SER A 47 -10.44 3.27 9.76
C SER A 47 -10.22 4.13 8.52
N GLY A 48 -9.34 3.71 7.62
CA GLY A 48 -9.04 4.48 6.42
C GLY A 48 -7.97 5.53 6.63
N GLN A 49 -7.24 5.46 7.76
CA GLN A 49 -6.15 6.39 8.03
C GLN A 49 -4.84 5.85 7.48
N PRO A 50 -4.01 6.70 6.88
CA PRO A 50 -2.70 6.23 6.41
C PRO A 50 -1.80 5.89 7.59
N VAL A 51 -1.18 4.71 7.51
CA VAL A 51 -0.29 4.20 8.55
C VAL A 51 1.17 4.38 8.14
N SER A 52 1.48 4.06 6.91
CA SER A 52 2.83 4.14 6.40
C SER A 52 2.82 4.24 4.88
N MET A 53 3.95 4.65 4.31
CA MET A 53 4.12 4.79 2.86
C MET A 53 5.45 4.13 2.48
N ARG A 54 5.44 3.39 1.36
CA ARG A 54 6.63 2.73 0.83
C ARG A 54 7.05 3.30 -0.50
#